data_2b978eadae5792a446762bf966d14688
#
_entry.id   2b978eadae5792a446762bf966d14688
#
_cell.length_a   1.000
_cell.length_b   1.000
_cell.length_c   1.000
_cell.angle_alpha   90.00
_cell.angle_beta   90.00
_cell.angle_gamma   90.00
#
_symmetry.space_group_name_H-M   'P 1'
#
loop_
_entity.id
_entity.type
_entity.pdbx_description
1 polymer ?
#
loop_
_entity_poly.entity_id
_entity_poly.type
_entity_poly.pdbx_seq_one_letter_code
_entity_poly.pdbx_strand_id
1 'polypeptide(L)'
;MPRRTRLAQDTRNPRLGAGLKPASALYPPIRPFHRAYLRVSDLHEIHYEESGSRDGKPAVFLHGGPGGATDPAMRRFFNPKRYRIVLFDQRGCGASRPHGELRENTTWDLVRDIEALREQLGIERWLVFGGSWGSTLALIYAETHPERVSELVLRGIFLLRRSELEWFYQNPQGAGALFPDL
;
A
#
# COMPACT_ATOMS: atom_id res chain seq x y z
N MET A 1 -60.09 35.28 -6.10
CA MET A 1 -59.00 35.38 -5.15
C MET A 1 -58.81 34.01 -4.44
N PRO A 2 -57.81 33.21 -4.71
CA PRO A 2 -57.61 31.95 -4.01
C PRO A 2 -56.77 32.14 -2.74
N ARG A 3 -57.21 31.52 -1.67
CA ARG A 3 -56.58 31.53 -0.33
C ARG A 3 -55.25 30.80 -0.36
N ARG A 4 -54.19 31.45 0.13
CA ARG A 4 -52.85 30.83 0.36
C ARG A 4 -52.92 29.99 1.63
N THR A 5 -52.74 28.68 1.48
CA THR A 5 -52.54 27.75 2.58
C THR A 5 -51.10 27.87 3.05
N ARG A 6 -50.89 28.29 4.29
CA ARG A 6 -49.57 28.27 4.95
C ARG A 6 -49.27 26.82 5.35
N LEU A 7 -48.20 26.25 4.80
CA LEU A 7 -47.61 25.03 5.33
C LEU A 7 -46.86 25.35 6.61
N ALA A 8 -47.25 24.75 7.70
CA ALA A 8 -46.57 24.83 8.99
C ALA A 8 -45.21 24.10 8.87
N GLN A 9 -44.13 24.80 9.19
CA GLN A 9 -42.82 24.22 9.36
C GLN A 9 -42.77 23.46 10.68
N ASP A 10 -42.73 22.13 10.61
CA ASP A 10 -42.43 21.29 11.77
C ASP A 10 -40.92 21.29 12.05
N THR A 11 -40.52 22.09 13.04
CA THR A 11 -39.13 22.30 13.44
C THR A 11 -38.73 21.45 14.65
N ARG A 12 -39.12 20.20 14.72
CA ARG A 12 -38.71 19.32 15.86
C ARG A 12 -38.18 17.98 15.41
N ASN A 13 -36.94 17.98 14.94
CA ASN A 13 -36.14 16.78 14.95
C ASN A 13 -34.83 17.01 15.77
N PRO A 14 -34.83 16.70 17.08
CA PRO A 14 -33.68 16.97 17.96
C PRO A 14 -32.57 15.90 17.92
N ARG A 15 -32.41 15.15 16.82
CA ARG A 15 -31.42 14.06 16.74
C ARG A 15 -30.33 14.24 15.66
N LEU A 16 -30.07 15.45 15.23
CA LEU A 16 -28.95 15.76 14.30
C LEU A 16 -27.93 16.68 14.97
N GLY A 17 -27.38 16.26 16.11
CA GLY A 17 -26.43 17.10 16.87
C GLY A 17 -25.35 16.36 17.64
N ALA A 18 -25.15 15.08 17.45
CA ALA A 18 -23.91 14.44 17.89
C ALA A 18 -22.92 14.49 16.73
N GLY A 19 -22.07 15.53 16.71
CA GLY A 19 -20.97 15.64 15.76
C GLY A 19 -20.12 14.38 15.79
N LEU A 20 -20.32 13.49 14.83
CA LEU A 20 -19.39 12.41 14.53
C LEU A 20 -18.04 13.09 14.31
N LYS A 21 -17.12 12.99 15.29
CA LYS A 21 -15.72 13.30 15.06
C LYS A 21 -15.34 12.52 13.81
N PRO A 22 -14.77 13.18 12.79
CA PRO A 22 -14.32 12.45 11.60
C PRO A 22 -13.42 11.33 12.11
N ALA A 23 -13.80 10.08 11.87
CA ALA A 23 -12.98 8.95 12.22
C ALA A 23 -11.63 9.20 11.57
N SER A 24 -10.55 9.19 12.36
CA SER A 24 -9.20 9.29 11.80
C SER A 24 -9.10 8.25 10.70
N ALA A 25 -8.83 8.68 9.47
CA ALA A 25 -8.73 7.77 8.33
C ALA A 25 -7.61 6.73 8.51
N LEU A 26 -6.71 6.95 9.46
CA LEU A 26 -5.57 6.10 9.77
C LEU A 26 -5.53 5.72 11.25
N TYR A 27 -5.05 4.52 11.55
CA TYR A 27 -4.79 4.08 12.92
C TYR A 27 -3.68 4.90 13.58
N PRO A 28 -3.58 4.91 14.92
CA PRO A 28 -2.49 5.59 15.62
C PRO A 28 -1.11 5.12 15.15
N PRO A 29 -0.08 5.98 15.23
CA PRO A 29 1.28 5.59 14.89
C PRO A 29 1.78 4.53 15.88
N ILE A 30 2.50 3.55 15.34
CA ILE A 30 3.15 2.46 16.10
C ILE A 30 4.61 2.34 15.72
N ARG A 31 5.41 1.73 16.62
CA ARG A 31 6.79 1.35 16.35
C ARG A 31 6.86 -0.11 15.93
N PRO A 32 7.81 -0.50 15.07
CA PRO A 32 8.08 -1.90 14.78
C PRO A 32 8.67 -2.58 16.01
N PHE A 33 8.34 -3.84 16.17
CA PHE A 33 8.91 -4.71 17.17
C PHE A 33 10.11 -5.52 16.65
N HIS A 34 10.29 -5.54 15.34
CA HIS A 34 11.41 -6.19 14.66
C HIS A 34 11.83 -5.41 13.41
N ARG A 35 13.13 -5.39 13.12
CA ARG A 35 13.73 -4.88 11.89
C ARG A 35 14.93 -5.73 11.55
N ALA A 36 15.09 -6.05 10.27
CA ALA A 36 16.24 -6.82 9.80
C ALA A 36 16.50 -6.60 8.32
N TYR A 37 17.53 -7.24 7.84
CA TYR A 37 17.83 -7.39 6.42
C TYR A 37 17.70 -8.86 6.05
N LEU A 38 17.14 -9.11 4.87
CA LEU A 38 17.09 -10.42 4.26
C LEU A 38 17.95 -10.40 3.00
N ARG A 39 18.95 -11.29 2.95
CA ARG A 39 19.73 -11.49 1.73
C ARG A 39 18.90 -12.27 0.72
N VAL A 40 18.63 -11.66 -0.42
CA VAL A 40 17.77 -12.21 -1.48
C VAL A 40 18.54 -12.58 -2.74
N SER A 41 19.80 -12.13 -2.85
CA SER A 41 20.75 -12.59 -3.87
C SER A 41 22.17 -12.35 -3.39
N ASP A 42 23.18 -12.66 -4.22
CA ASP A 42 24.57 -12.32 -3.90
C ASP A 42 24.82 -10.82 -3.88
N LEU A 43 23.96 -10.05 -4.55
CA LEU A 43 24.06 -8.61 -4.68
C LEU A 43 23.14 -7.87 -3.73
N HIS A 44 21.93 -8.37 -3.45
CA HIS A 44 20.88 -7.62 -2.78
C HIS A 44 20.52 -8.14 -1.38
N GLU A 45 20.36 -7.18 -0.46
CA GLU A 45 19.70 -7.37 0.83
C GLU A 45 18.52 -6.41 0.94
N ILE A 46 17.33 -6.93 1.17
CA ILE A 46 16.12 -6.12 1.39
C ILE A 46 15.95 -5.83 2.88
N HIS A 47 15.69 -4.56 3.21
CA HIS A 47 15.31 -4.15 4.56
C HIS A 47 13.83 -4.43 4.78
N TYR A 48 13.49 -4.99 5.93
CA TYR A 48 12.10 -5.17 6.34
C TYR A 48 11.88 -4.88 7.82
N GLU A 49 10.62 -4.63 8.15
CA GLU A 49 10.19 -4.46 9.53
C GLU A 49 8.85 -5.13 9.79
N GLU A 50 8.65 -5.53 11.04
CA GLU A 50 7.40 -6.07 11.54
C GLU A 50 6.82 -5.20 12.63
N SER A 51 5.51 -4.95 12.60
CA SER A 51 4.81 -4.14 13.58
C SER A 51 3.39 -4.67 13.86
N GLY A 52 2.73 -4.11 14.87
CA GLY A 52 1.39 -4.54 15.28
C GLY A 52 1.39 -5.76 16.20
N SER A 53 0.47 -6.69 15.99
CA SER A 53 0.33 -7.92 16.79
C SER A 53 1.18 -9.04 16.21
N ARG A 54 2.05 -9.67 17.01
CA ARG A 54 2.89 -10.81 16.57
C ARG A 54 2.06 -12.00 16.11
N ASP A 55 0.93 -12.24 16.78
CA ASP A 55 0.01 -13.34 16.49
C ASP A 55 -1.18 -12.89 15.62
N GLY A 56 -1.12 -11.66 15.11
CA GLY A 56 -2.15 -11.09 14.26
C GLY A 56 -2.13 -11.68 12.84
N LYS A 57 -3.20 -11.41 12.09
CA LYS A 57 -3.29 -11.79 10.70
C LYS A 57 -2.14 -11.16 9.91
N PRO A 58 -1.33 -11.94 9.18
CA PRO A 58 -0.23 -11.39 8.41
C PRO A 58 -0.70 -10.48 7.28
N ALA A 59 -0.03 -9.34 7.12
CA ALA A 59 -0.27 -8.41 6.03
C ALA A 59 1.06 -7.82 5.55
N VAL A 60 1.29 -7.82 4.24
CA VAL A 60 2.44 -7.17 3.61
C VAL A 60 1.99 -5.94 2.83
N PHE A 61 2.77 -4.87 2.92
CA PHE A 61 2.57 -3.65 2.15
C PHE A 61 3.65 -3.50 1.09
N LEU A 62 3.24 -3.38 -0.17
CA LEU A 62 4.10 -3.16 -1.33
C LEU A 62 4.05 -1.67 -1.71
N HIS A 63 5.18 -0.98 -1.51
CA HIS A 63 5.28 0.45 -1.80
C HIS A 63 5.28 0.73 -3.31
N GLY A 64 4.95 1.97 -3.65
CA GLY A 64 4.92 2.46 -5.02
C GLY A 64 6.29 2.92 -5.53
N GLY A 65 6.27 3.59 -6.63
CA GLY A 65 7.38 4.07 -7.44
C GLY A 65 7.16 3.66 -8.89
N PRO A 66 7.97 2.69 -9.45
CA PRO A 66 9.10 1.99 -8.82
C PRO A 66 10.19 2.93 -8.29
N GLY A 67 10.98 2.44 -7.33
CA GLY A 67 12.05 3.24 -6.74
C GLY A 67 11.64 4.08 -5.51
N GLY A 68 10.41 3.91 -4.99
CA GLY A 68 9.98 4.51 -3.73
C GLY A 68 10.62 3.85 -2.51
N ALA A 69 10.00 4.05 -1.35
CA ALA A 69 10.40 3.41 -0.10
C ALA A 69 9.19 3.25 0.81
N THR A 70 9.35 2.49 1.88
CA THR A 70 8.35 2.43 2.95
C THR A 70 8.41 3.68 3.82
N ASP A 71 7.24 4.07 4.35
CA ASP A 71 7.08 5.17 5.29
C ASP A 71 6.36 4.67 6.55
N PRO A 72 6.72 5.15 7.75
CA PRO A 72 6.03 4.80 9.00
C PRO A 72 4.51 4.97 8.97
N ALA A 73 3.99 5.89 8.17
CA ALA A 73 2.55 6.08 8.00
C ALA A 73 1.85 4.87 7.36
N MET A 74 2.58 4.05 6.59
CA MET A 74 2.02 2.86 5.95
C MET A 74 1.56 1.80 6.95
N ARG A 75 2.18 1.71 8.14
CA ARG A 75 1.73 0.85 9.25
C ARG A 75 0.31 1.19 9.69
N ARG A 76 -0.08 2.45 9.54
CA ARG A 76 -1.35 3.02 10.00
C ARG A 76 -2.55 2.67 9.13
N PHE A 77 -2.34 2.01 8.00
CA PHE A 77 -3.43 1.46 7.18
C PHE A 77 -4.07 0.23 7.83
N PHE A 78 -3.38 -0.40 8.77
CA PHE A 78 -3.79 -1.65 9.41
C PHE A 78 -4.14 -1.44 10.88
N ASN A 79 -5.13 -2.19 11.37
CA ASN A 79 -5.43 -2.23 12.81
C ASN A 79 -4.29 -2.97 13.55
N PRO A 80 -3.47 -2.28 14.37
CA PRO A 80 -2.30 -2.90 14.97
C PRO A 80 -2.62 -3.98 16.02
N LYS A 81 -3.86 -4.06 16.49
CA LYS A 81 -4.31 -5.12 17.40
C LYS A 81 -4.71 -6.41 16.68
N ARG A 82 -4.91 -6.35 15.37
CA ARG A 82 -5.42 -7.47 14.56
C ARG A 82 -4.42 -8.00 13.53
N TYR A 83 -3.47 -7.17 13.11
CA TYR A 83 -2.54 -7.50 12.03
C TYR A 83 -1.10 -7.59 12.52
N ARG A 84 -0.36 -8.58 12.01
CA ARG A 84 1.10 -8.62 11.94
C ARG A 84 1.48 -7.94 10.63
N ILE A 85 1.97 -6.72 10.73
CA ILE A 85 2.19 -5.81 9.61
C ILE A 85 3.63 -5.90 9.18
N VAL A 86 3.87 -6.29 7.94
CA VAL A 86 5.19 -6.38 7.31
C VAL A 86 5.32 -5.24 6.29
N LEU A 87 6.33 -4.39 6.49
CA LEU A 87 6.77 -3.43 5.48
C LEU A 87 8.17 -3.83 5.04
N PHE A 88 8.47 -3.75 3.76
CA PHE A 88 9.83 -3.93 3.26
C PHE A 88 10.14 -2.96 2.13
N ASP A 89 11.39 -2.56 2.02
CA ASP A 89 11.89 -1.77 0.91
C ASP A 89 12.33 -2.72 -0.21
N GLN A 90 11.81 -2.50 -1.42
CA GLN A 90 12.18 -3.28 -2.60
C GLN A 90 13.68 -3.10 -2.91
N ARG A 91 14.25 -3.95 -3.79
CA ARG A 91 15.66 -3.85 -4.20
C ARG A 91 16.02 -2.46 -4.66
N GLY A 92 17.18 -1.96 -4.26
CA GLY A 92 17.66 -0.64 -4.61
C GLY A 92 16.93 0.53 -3.95
N CYS A 93 15.90 0.27 -3.12
CA CYS A 93 15.00 1.27 -2.56
C CYS A 93 15.21 1.45 -1.05
N GLY A 94 14.89 2.64 -0.55
CA GLY A 94 14.85 2.93 0.88
C GLY A 94 16.13 2.53 1.61
N ALA A 95 15.99 1.68 2.61
CA ALA A 95 17.10 1.13 3.40
C ALA A 95 17.67 -0.18 2.83
N SER A 96 17.09 -0.75 1.76
CA SER A 96 17.63 -1.92 1.06
C SER A 96 18.98 -1.63 0.40
N ARG A 97 19.80 -2.67 0.24
CA ARG A 97 21.19 -2.55 -0.21
C ARG A 97 21.47 -3.44 -1.43
N PRO A 98 22.35 -2.97 -2.37
CA PRO A 98 22.88 -1.62 -2.49
C PRO A 98 21.79 -0.64 -2.93
N HIS A 99 21.87 0.62 -2.49
CA HIS A 99 20.89 1.65 -2.86
C HIS A 99 21.07 2.06 -4.33
N GLY A 100 19.96 2.21 -5.08
CA GLY A 100 19.96 2.61 -6.48
C GLY A 100 20.47 1.54 -7.46
N GLU A 101 20.74 0.31 -7.02
CA GLU A 101 21.23 -0.76 -7.88
C GLU A 101 20.09 -1.34 -8.75
N LEU A 102 20.34 -1.42 -10.06
CA LEU A 102 19.36 -1.89 -11.06
C LEU A 102 19.65 -3.31 -11.57
N ARG A 103 20.86 -3.84 -11.38
CA ARG A 103 21.17 -5.23 -11.75
C ARG A 103 20.34 -6.18 -10.89
N GLU A 104 19.90 -7.28 -11.43
CA GLU A 104 19.05 -8.26 -10.74
C GLU A 104 17.83 -7.60 -10.06
N ASN A 105 17.22 -6.59 -10.70
CA ASN A 105 16.11 -5.81 -10.15
C ASN A 105 14.93 -5.74 -11.14
N THR A 106 14.54 -6.91 -11.64
CA THR A 106 13.36 -7.06 -12.48
C THR A 106 12.10 -7.28 -11.62
N THR A 107 10.94 -7.13 -12.22
CA THR A 107 9.66 -7.46 -11.56
C THR A 107 9.65 -8.89 -11.00
N TRP A 108 10.25 -9.84 -11.71
CA TRP A 108 10.32 -11.24 -11.28
C TRP A 108 11.29 -11.46 -10.12
N ASP A 109 12.34 -10.65 -10.01
CA ASP A 109 13.19 -10.63 -8.83
C ASP A 109 12.40 -10.17 -7.61
N LEU A 110 11.59 -9.12 -7.75
CA LEU A 110 10.76 -8.60 -6.67
C LEU A 110 9.68 -9.60 -6.22
N VAL A 111 9.09 -10.36 -7.16
CA VAL A 111 8.15 -11.44 -6.83
C VAL A 111 8.84 -12.53 -6.00
N ARG A 112 10.08 -12.92 -6.37
CA ARG A 112 10.88 -13.89 -5.60
C ARG A 112 11.23 -13.35 -4.21
N ASP A 113 11.53 -12.08 -4.10
CA ASP A 113 11.84 -11.44 -2.80
C ASP A 113 10.65 -11.46 -1.86
N ILE A 114 9.43 -11.25 -2.38
CA ILE A 114 8.19 -11.32 -1.60
C ILE A 114 8.02 -12.75 -1.04
N GLU A 115 8.25 -13.79 -1.85
CA GLU A 115 8.21 -15.18 -1.39
C GLU A 115 9.31 -15.49 -0.38
N ALA A 116 10.55 -15.08 -0.65
CA ALA A 116 11.66 -15.29 0.27
C ALA A 116 11.37 -14.63 1.65
N LEU A 117 10.81 -13.42 1.65
CA LEU A 117 10.44 -12.73 2.89
C LEU A 117 9.29 -13.45 3.61
N ARG A 118 8.27 -13.92 2.89
CA ARG A 118 7.16 -14.68 3.44
C ARG A 118 7.67 -15.95 4.14
N GLU A 119 8.54 -16.70 3.47
CA GLU A 119 9.14 -17.94 3.99
C GLU A 119 10.03 -17.67 5.20
N GLN A 120 10.89 -16.64 5.14
CA GLN A 120 11.74 -16.22 6.25
C GLN A 120 10.93 -15.90 7.50
N LEU A 121 9.72 -15.33 7.34
CA LEU A 121 8.84 -14.98 8.45
C LEU A 121 7.92 -16.11 8.91
N GLY A 122 7.97 -17.28 8.27
CA GLY A 122 7.13 -18.42 8.56
C GLY A 122 5.65 -18.17 8.30
N ILE A 123 5.34 -17.33 7.32
CA ILE A 123 3.97 -16.95 6.97
C ILE A 123 3.47 -17.87 5.86
N GLU A 124 2.35 -18.57 6.08
CA GLU A 124 1.74 -19.41 5.07
C GLU A 124 1.02 -18.60 3.99
N ARG A 125 0.20 -17.64 4.42
CA ARG A 125 -0.60 -16.74 3.57
C ARG A 125 -0.70 -15.37 4.23
N TRP A 126 -0.80 -14.34 3.43
CA TRP A 126 -0.97 -12.96 3.94
C TRP A 126 -1.95 -12.13 3.11
N LEU A 127 -2.46 -11.09 3.73
CA LEU A 127 -3.09 -10.00 3.00
C LEU A 127 -1.99 -9.21 2.28
N VAL A 128 -2.16 -8.99 0.98
CA VAL A 128 -1.25 -8.18 0.16
C VAL A 128 -1.90 -6.84 -0.12
N PHE A 129 -1.26 -5.76 0.33
CA PHE A 129 -1.70 -4.38 0.06
C PHE A 129 -0.69 -3.70 -0.86
N GLY A 130 -1.12 -3.30 -2.06
CA GLY A 130 -0.28 -2.61 -3.04
C GLY A 130 -0.80 -1.23 -3.39
N GLY A 131 0.09 -0.22 -3.46
CA GLY A 131 -0.25 1.13 -3.88
C GLY A 131 0.58 1.61 -5.08
N SER A 132 -0.07 2.21 -6.10
CA SER A 132 0.58 2.67 -7.33
C SER A 132 1.34 1.52 -8.01
N TRP A 133 2.65 1.65 -8.30
CA TRP A 133 3.49 0.52 -8.74
C TRP A 133 3.32 -0.72 -7.85
N GLY A 134 3.19 -0.54 -6.54
CA GLY A 134 2.92 -1.65 -5.63
C GLY A 134 1.61 -2.39 -5.93
N SER A 135 0.63 -1.76 -6.57
CA SER A 135 -0.59 -2.45 -7.02
C SER A 135 -0.32 -3.37 -8.22
N THR A 136 0.54 -2.96 -9.13
CA THR A 136 1.02 -3.80 -10.24
C THR A 136 1.75 -5.03 -9.69
N LEU A 137 2.71 -4.79 -8.79
CA LEU A 137 3.49 -5.87 -8.17
C LEU A 137 2.61 -6.83 -7.36
N ALA A 138 1.60 -6.30 -6.64
CA ALA A 138 0.64 -7.08 -5.89
C ALA A 138 -0.21 -7.99 -6.79
N LEU A 139 -0.64 -7.51 -7.94
CA LEU A 139 -1.38 -8.30 -8.93
C LEU A 139 -0.51 -9.42 -9.50
N ILE A 140 0.71 -9.09 -9.95
CA ILE A 140 1.64 -10.09 -10.51
C ILE A 140 1.97 -11.17 -9.48
N TYR A 141 2.21 -10.76 -8.23
CA TYR A 141 2.46 -11.70 -7.14
C TYR A 141 1.23 -12.59 -6.88
N ALA A 142 0.02 -12.02 -6.82
CA ALA A 142 -1.20 -12.77 -6.58
C ALA A 142 -1.55 -13.75 -7.72
N GLU A 143 -1.23 -13.40 -8.96
CA GLU A 143 -1.39 -14.29 -10.12
C GLU A 143 -0.34 -15.42 -10.14
N THR A 144 0.87 -15.13 -9.66
CA THR A 144 1.98 -16.11 -9.62
C THR A 144 1.85 -17.06 -8.43
N HIS A 145 1.37 -16.56 -7.29
CA HIS A 145 1.25 -17.31 -6.02
C HIS A 145 -0.14 -17.14 -5.39
N PRO A 146 -1.23 -17.53 -6.09
CA PRO A 146 -2.59 -17.30 -5.60
C PRO A 146 -2.88 -17.99 -4.26
N GLU A 147 -2.22 -19.11 -3.96
CA GLU A 147 -2.34 -19.84 -2.69
C GLU A 147 -1.70 -19.10 -1.51
N ARG A 148 -0.84 -18.12 -1.76
CA ARG A 148 -0.14 -17.31 -0.73
C ARG A 148 -0.88 -16.02 -0.39
N VAL A 149 -1.90 -15.66 -1.14
CA VAL A 149 -2.68 -14.43 -0.95
C VAL A 149 -4.02 -14.77 -0.29
N SER A 150 -4.24 -14.25 0.90
CA SER A 150 -5.53 -14.39 1.59
C SER A 150 -6.53 -13.32 1.18
N GLU A 151 -6.07 -12.09 0.99
CA GLU A 151 -6.82 -10.96 0.45
C GLU A 151 -5.89 -10.04 -0.32
N LEU A 152 -6.47 -9.33 -1.28
CA LEU A 152 -5.77 -8.34 -2.10
C LEU A 152 -6.42 -6.97 -1.94
N VAL A 153 -5.63 -5.98 -1.53
CA VAL A 153 -6.07 -4.57 -1.43
C VAL A 153 -5.22 -3.72 -2.35
N LEU A 154 -5.86 -3.05 -3.29
CA LEU A 154 -5.20 -2.24 -4.30
C LEU A 154 -5.62 -0.78 -4.16
N ARG A 155 -4.65 0.13 -4.15
CA ARG A 155 -4.87 1.58 -4.07
C ARG A 155 -4.12 2.29 -5.19
N GLY A 156 -4.79 3.27 -5.87
CA GLY A 156 -4.18 3.97 -6.99
C GLY A 156 -3.69 2.97 -8.03
N ILE A 157 -4.61 2.11 -8.49
CA ILE A 157 -4.31 0.97 -9.35
C ILE A 157 -3.60 1.44 -10.62
N PHE A 158 -2.46 0.83 -10.88
CA PHE A 158 -1.63 1.05 -12.06
C PHE A 158 -1.33 -0.30 -12.71
N LEU A 159 -1.73 -0.48 -13.96
CA LEU A 159 -1.68 -1.76 -14.67
C LEU A 159 -0.59 -1.79 -15.75
N LEU A 160 0.23 -0.76 -15.86
CA LEU A 160 1.24 -0.59 -16.91
C LEU A 160 0.66 -0.65 -18.32
N ARG A 161 -0.63 -0.34 -18.51
CA ARG A 161 -1.22 -0.26 -19.84
C ARG A 161 -0.59 0.88 -20.62
N ARG A 162 -0.51 0.71 -21.93
CA ARG A 162 0.07 1.72 -22.83
C ARG A 162 -0.58 3.10 -22.63
N SER A 163 -1.90 3.14 -22.48
CA SER A 163 -2.64 4.40 -22.22
C SER A 163 -2.24 5.08 -20.90
N GLU A 164 -1.91 4.30 -19.85
CA GLU A 164 -1.44 4.84 -18.59
C GLU A 164 -0.02 5.39 -18.72
N LEU A 165 0.87 4.66 -19.41
CA LEU A 165 2.25 5.10 -19.68
C LEU A 165 2.27 6.36 -20.55
N GLU A 166 1.45 6.39 -21.61
CA GLU A 166 1.30 7.56 -22.47
C GLU A 166 0.81 8.77 -21.68
N TRP A 167 -0.21 8.58 -20.82
CA TRP A 167 -0.74 9.65 -19.98
C TRP A 167 0.29 10.20 -19.01
N PHE A 168 1.09 9.32 -18.36
CA PHE A 168 2.10 9.75 -17.40
C PHE A 168 3.32 10.40 -18.03
N TYR A 169 3.83 9.88 -19.16
CA TYR A 169 5.17 10.21 -19.64
C TYR A 169 5.20 10.85 -21.02
N GLN A 170 4.14 10.76 -21.82
CA GLN A 170 4.18 11.17 -23.22
C GLN A 170 3.11 12.19 -23.60
N ASN A 171 2.03 12.29 -22.85
CA ASN A 171 0.92 13.19 -23.18
C ASN A 171 1.07 14.54 -22.46
N PRO A 172 1.28 15.65 -23.22
CA PRO A 172 1.33 17.00 -22.63
C PRO A 172 0.05 17.42 -21.93
N GLN A 173 -1.09 16.77 -22.23
CA GLN A 173 -2.38 16.98 -21.58
C GLN A 173 -2.64 16.00 -20.42
N GLY A 174 -1.74 15.08 -20.16
CA GLY A 174 -1.77 14.13 -19.06
C GLY A 174 -1.07 14.68 -17.81
N ALA A 175 -0.20 13.87 -17.21
CA ALA A 175 0.57 14.27 -16.03
C ALA A 175 1.46 15.50 -16.29
N GLY A 176 2.00 15.66 -17.50
CA GLY A 176 2.76 16.84 -17.89
C GLY A 176 1.99 18.16 -17.81
N ALA A 177 0.64 18.16 -17.93
CA ALA A 177 -0.17 19.35 -17.70
C ALA A 177 -0.26 19.73 -16.22
N LEU A 178 -0.13 18.74 -15.31
CA LEU A 178 -0.14 18.95 -13.86
C LEU A 178 1.25 19.26 -13.31
N PHE A 179 2.28 18.75 -13.96
CA PHE A 179 3.69 18.86 -13.56
C PHE A 179 4.54 19.23 -14.79
N PRO A 180 4.45 20.48 -15.27
CA PRO A 180 5.11 20.90 -16.52
C PRO A 180 6.64 20.88 -16.47
N ASP A 181 7.22 20.82 -15.27
CA ASP A 181 8.67 20.84 -15.02
C ASP A 181 9.30 19.44 -14.85
N LEU A 182 8.53 18.37 -15.09
CA LEU A 182 9.00 16.98 -15.02
C LEU A 182 9.43 16.44 -16.36
#